data_a0c1a5f3bf42285c54702b4b18c8a228
#
_entry.id   a0c1a5f3bf42285c54702b4b18c8a228
#
_cell.length_a   1.000
_cell.length_b   1.000
_cell.length_c   1.000
_cell.angle_alpha   90.00
_cell.angle_beta   90.00
_cell.angle_gamma   90.00
#
_symmetry.space_group_name_H-M   'P 1'
#
loop_
_entity.id
_entity.type
_entity.pdbx_description
1 polymer ?
#
loop_
_entity_poly.entity_id
_entity_poly.type
_entity_poly.pdbx_seq_one_letter_code
_entity_poly.pdbx_strand_id
1 'polypeptide(L)'
;MARVQLREIAHARSGDKGDCANIGLIALRPVDYPALVKQVTAERVKEHFRELCRGRVERFELPNLNALNFLLYEALDGGGTVSLRTDAQGKTLSAALLRMEIEV
;
A
#
# COMPACT_ATOMS: atom_id res chain seq x y z
N MET A 1 -6.86 -13.02 19.17
CA MET A 1 -6.50 -12.19 18.04
C MET A 1 -6.80 -12.91 16.74
N ALA A 2 -7.38 -12.22 15.82
CA ALA A 2 -7.75 -12.78 14.54
C ALA A 2 -6.83 -12.23 13.45
N ARG A 3 -6.51 -13.07 12.48
CA ARG A 3 -5.76 -12.64 11.33
C ARG A 3 -6.75 -12.29 10.22
N VAL A 4 -6.65 -11.10 9.68
CA VAL A 4 -7.53 -10.65 8.61
C VAL A 4 -6.70 -10.08 7.47
N GLN A 5 -7.27 -10.11 6.28
CA GLN A 5 -6.67 -9.39 5.17
C GLN A 5 -7.07 -7.94 5.27
N LEU A 6 -6.17 -7.03 4.83
CA LEU A 6 -6.45 -5.61 4.92
C LEU A 6 -7.77 -5.23 4.24
N ARG A 7 -8.14 -5.93 3.17
CA ARG A 7 -9.38 -5.61 2.47
C ARG A 7 -10.62 -5.71 3.34
N GLU A 8 -10.51 -6.41 4.45
CA GLU A 8 -11.66 -6.59 5.34
C GLU A 8 -11.87 -5.38 6.24
N ILE A 9 -10.84 -4.59 6.47
CA ILE A 9 -10.93 -3.45 7.38
C ILE A 9 -10.48 -2.14 6.76
N ALA A 10 -10.09 -2.16 5.50
CA ALA A 10 -9.59 -0.95 4.84
C ALA A 10 -9.87 -1.02 3.35
N HIS A 11 -9.82 0.15 2.72
CA HIS A 11 -9.77 0.19 1.28
C HIS A 11 -8.51 0.93 0.86
N ALA A 12 -8.15 0.81 -0.40
CA ALA A 12 -6.91 1.38 -0.88
C ALA A 12 -7.08 1.94 -2.27
N ARG A 13 -6.26 2.95 -2.57
CA ARG A 13 -6.21 3.55 -3.90
C ARG A 13 -4.75 3.67 -4.26
N SER A 14 -4.45 3.49 -5.54
CA SER A 14 -3.07 3.63 -5.99
C SER A 14 -3.02 4.39 -7.30
N GLY A 15 -1.86 4.95 -7.55
CA GLY A 15 -1.60 5.67 -8.77
C GLY A 15 -0.12 5.66 -9.04
N ASP A 16 0.29 6.40 -10.05
CA ASP A 16 1.70 6.46 -10.40
C ASP A 16 2.11 7.91 -10.59
N LYS A 17 3.41 8.11 -10.50
CA LYS A 17 4.02 9.40 -10.77
C LYS A 17 5.45 9.12 -11.21
N GLY A 18 5.67 9.05 -12.51
CA GLY A 18 6.94 8.60 -13.03
C GLY A 18 7.18 7.17 -12.63
N ASP A 19 8.30 6.93 -11.98
CA ASP A 19 8.68 5.59 -11.54
C ASP A 19 8.28 5.32 -10.10
N CYS A 20 7.45 6.18 -9.54
CA CYS A 20 7.03 6.07 -8.15
C CYS A 20 5.56 5.71 -8.09
N ALA A 21 5.23 4.70 -7.29
CA ALA A 21 3.84 4.34 -7.06
C ALA A 21 3.38 4.93 -5.74
N ASN A 22 2.13 5.33 -5.70
CA ASN A 22 1.51 5.89 -4.50
C ASN A 22 0.34 5.00 -4.11
N ILE A 23 0.29 4.59 -2.86
CA ILE A 23 -0.82 3.80 -2.35
C ILE A 23 -1.36 4.46 -1.10
N GLY A 24 -2.66 4.83 -1.14
CA GLY A 24 -3.35 5.29 0.04
C GLY A 24 -4.15 4.15 0.64
N LEU A 25 -3.99 3.94 1.94
CA LEU A 25 -4.70 2.89 2.67
C LEU A 25 -5.55 3.55 3.73
N ILE A 26 -6.86 3.37 3.66
CA ILE A 26 -7.81 4.08 4.50
C ILE A 26 -8.62 3.07 5.31
N ALA A 27 -8.63 3.22 6.63
CA ALA A 27 -9.43 2.35 7.47
C ALA A 27 -10.91 2.58 7.21
N LEU A 28 -11.67 1.49 7.12
CA LEU A 28 -13.11 1.61 6.95
C LEU A 28 -13.78 2.11 8.22
N ARG A 29 -13.20 1.81 9.38
CA ARG A 29 -13.71 2.29 10.66
C ARG A 29 -12.56 2.91 11.44
N PRO A 30 -12.78 4.04 12.11
CA PRO A 30 -11.70 4.66 12.88
C PRO A 30 -11.08 3.72 13.91
N VAL A 31 -11.85 2.80 14.46
CA VAL A 31 -11.35 1.89 15.49
C VAL A 31 -10.26 0.97 14.95
N ASP A 32 -10.21 0.75 13.65
CA ASP A 32 -9.21 -0.13 13.06
C ASP A 32 -7.93 0.61 12.66
N TYR A 33 -7.94 1.93 12.69
CA TYR A 33 -6.77 2.69 12.26
C TYR A 33 -5.52 2.40 13.11
N PRO A 34 -5.62 2.30 14.45
CA PRO A 34 -4.41 1.98 15.23
C PRO A 34 -3.75 0.68 14.83
N ALA A 35 -4.53 -0.33 14.43
CA ALA A 35 -3.94 -1.59 13.96
C ALA A 35 -3.17 -1.38 12.67
N LEU A 36 -3.68 -0.53 11.78
CA LEU A 36 -2.97 -0.22 10.54
C LEU A 36 -1.65 0.49 10.85
N VAL A 37 -1.69 1.48 11.74
CA VAL A 37 -0.49 2.23 12.11
C VAL A 37 0.56 1.31 12.68
N LYS A 38 0.16 0.37 13.53
CA LYS A 38 1.09 -0.50 14.20
C LYS A 38 1.66 -1.56 13.26
N GLN A 39 0.86 -2.10 12.38
CA GLN A 39 1.26 -3.29 11.65
C GLN A 39 1.62 -3.07 10.20
N VAL A 40 1.07 -2.04 9.55
CA VAL A 40 1.37 -1.81 8.15
C VAL A 40 2.51 -0.80 8.07
N THR A 41 3.71 -1.28 8.33
CA THR A 41 4.92 -0.46 8.35
C THR A 41 5.50 -0.34 6.94
N ALA A 42 6.39 0.64 6.77
CA ALA A 42 7.09 0.76 5.50
C ALA A 42 7.87 -0.52 5.18
N GLU A 43 8.46 -1.13 6.21
CA GLU A 43 9.21 -2.35 6.02
C GLU A 43 8.32 -3.50 5.54
N ARG A 44 7.14 -3.63 6.11
CA ARG A 44 6.24 -4.70 5.69
C ARG A 44 5.73 -4.45 4.27
N VAL A 45 5.47 -3.21 3.92
CA VAL A 45 5.05 -2.89 2.56
C VAL A 45 6.18 -3.19 1.58
N LYS A 46 7.40 -2.82 1.94
CA LYS A 46 8.55 -3.11 1.09
C LYS A 46 8.70 -4.61 0.87
N GLU A 47 8.58 -5.40 1.93
CA GLU A 47 8.66 -6.85 1.83
C GLU A 47 7.53 -7.41 0.99
N HIS A 48 6.34 -6.87 1.16
CA HIS A 48 5.16 -7.34 0.42
C HIS A 48 5.33 -7.15 -1.09
N PHE A 49 6.00 -6.07 -1.48
CA PHE A 49 6.22 -5.75 -2.89
C PHE A 49 7.68 -5.95 -3.31
N ARG A 50 8.42 -6.82 -2.64
CA ARG A 50 9.85 -6.91 -2.86
C ARG A 50 10.24 -7.25 -4.29
N GLU A 51 9.36 -7.91 -5.02
CA GLU A 51 9.66 -8.27 -6.40
C GLU A 51 9.37 -7.13 -7.37
N LEU A 52 8.62 -6.14 -6.95
CA LEU A 52 8.24 -5.02 -7.79
C LEU A 52 8.93 -3.72 -7.40
N CYS A 53 9.11 -3.50 -6.11
CA CYS A 53 9.65 -2.23 -5.62
C CYS A 53 11.13 -2.39 -5.35
N ARG A 54 11.94 -1.75 -6.18
CA ARG A 54 13.40 -1.83 -6.05
C ARG A 54 13.93 -0.73 -5.15
N GLY A 55 13.21 0.37 -5.04
CA GLY A 55 13.62 1.48 -4.21
C GLY A 55 13.05 1.39 -2.82
N ARG A 56 13.15 2.50 -2.11
CA ARG A 56 12.66 2.54 -0.74
C ARG A 56 11.15 2.72 -0.73
N VAL A 57 10.58 2.44 0.42
CA VAL A 57 9.17 2.71 0.69
C VAL A 57 9.12 3.74 1.81
N GLU A 58 8.36 4.81 1.61
CA GLU A 58 8.11 5.81 2.63
C GLU A 58 6.65 5.74 3.05
N ARG A 59 6.43 5.87 4.35
CA ARG A 59 5.08 5.84 4.90
C ARG A 59 4.75 7.18 5.55
N PHE A 60 3.57 7.67 5.28
CA PHE A 60 3.06 8.91 5.87
C PHE A 60 1.76 8.62 6.59
N GLU A 61 1.62 9.15 7.80
CA GLU A 61 0.41 8.97 8.58
C GLU A 61 -0.52 10.15 8.35
N LEU A 62 -1.78 9.85 8.10
CA LEU A 62 -2.82 10.86 7.89
C LEU A 62 -3.95 10.61 8.89
N PRO A 63 -3.72 10.87 10.18
CA PRO A 63 -4.70 10.47 11.21
C PRO A 63 -6.06 11.14 11.04
N ASN A 64 -6.10 12.34 10.50
CA ASN A 64 -7.38 13.01 10.30
C ASN A 64 -8.26 12.27 9.30
N LEU A 65 -7.66 11.42 8.47
CA LEU A 65 -8.38 10.66 7.47
C LEU A 65 -8.41 9.18 7.80
N ASN A 66 -7.85 8.79 8.94
CA ASN A 66 -7.69 7.39 9.31
C ASN A 66 -6.96 6.64 8.20
N ALA A 67 -5.91 7.25 7.68
CA ALA A 67 -5.24 6.75 6.50
C ALA A 67 -3.74 6.72 6.66
N LEU A 68 -3.11 5.87 5.87
CA LEU A 68 -1.68 5.84 5.66
C LEU A 68 -1.44 6.03 4.18
N ASN A 69 -0.35 6.70 3.83
CA ASN A 69 0.03 6.85 2.44
C ASN A 69 1.43 6.31 2.27
N PHE A 70 1.63 5.54 1.20
CA PHE A 70 2.91 4.92 0.92
C PHE A 70 3.42 5.40 -0.43
N LEU A 71 4.71 5.74 -0.46
CA LEU A 71 5.41 6.01 -1.71
C LEU A 71 6.40 4.88 -1.93
N LEU A 72 6.26 4.20 -3.06
CA LEU A 72 7.11 3.08 -3.43
C LEU A 72 7.98 3.54 -4.59
N TYR A 73 9.28 3.71 -4.33
CA TYR A 73 10.19 4.22 -5.33
C TYR A 73 10.71 3.10 -6.20
N GLU A 74 10.95 3.41 -7.47
CA GLU A 74 11.43 2.44 -8.45
C GLU A 74 10.53 1.20 -8.49
N ALA A 75 9.23 1.44 -8.44
CA ALA A 75 8.25 0.37 -8.39
C ALA A 75 7.55 0.16 -9.71
N LEU A 76 7.62 1.14 -10.61
CA LEU A 76 6.85 1.06 -11.85
C LEU A 76 7.72 0.76 -13.06
N ASP A 77 8.99 0.48 -12.83
CA ASP A 77 9.89 -0.01 -13.87
C ASP A 77 9.88 0.92 -15.09
N GLY A 78 10.20 2.18 -14.86
CA GLY A 78 10.26 3.14 -15.94
C GLY A 78 8.95 3.88 -16.18
N GLY A 79 8.18 4.10 -15.13
CA GLY A 79 7.00 4.94 -15.26
C GLY A 79 5.74 4.20 -15.64
N GLY A 80 5.66 2.94 -15.28
CA GLY A 80 4.45 2.17 -15.54
C GLY A 80 4.32 1.69 -16.95
N THR A 81 5.40 1.73 -17.70
CA THR A 81 5.35 1.33 -19.10
C THR A 81 5.75 -0.11 -19.31
N VAL A 82 6.17 -0.79 -18.28
CA VAL A 82 6.67 -2.13 -18.44
C VAL A 82 5.82 -3.08 -17.63
N SER A 83 6.39 -3.81 -16.71
CA SER A 83 5.72 -4.94 -16.09
C SER A 83 4.37 -4.62 -15.47
N LEU A 84 4.21 -3.43 -14.91
CA LEU A 84 2.95 -3.05 -14.30
C LEU A 84 2.00 -2.36 -15.26
N ARG A 85 2.39 -2.28 -16.48
CA ARG A 85 1.60 -1.57 -17.47
C ARG A 85 0.22 -2.16 -17.67
N THR A 86 0.11 -3.43 -17.47
CA THR A 86 -1.18 -4.08 -17.66
C THR A 86 -2.17 -3.70 -16.59
N ASP A 87 -1.70 -3.16 -15.50
CA ASP A 87 -2.62 -2.76 -14.44
C ASP A 87 -2.93 -1.27 -14.49
N ALA A 88 -2.57 -0.64 -15.59
CA ALA A 88 -2.96 0.73 -15.84
C ALA A 88 -2.59 1.65 -14.68
N GLN A 89 -1.35 2.10 -14.70
CA GLN A 89 -0.86 3.07 -13.73
C GLN A 89 -0.78 2.52 -12.31
N GLY A 90 -0.55 1.24 -12.17
CA GLY A 90 -0.33 0.67 -10.87
C GLY A 90 -1.58 0.45 -10.04
N LYS A 91 -2.72 0.42 -10.67
CA LYS A 91 -3.96 0.25 -9.92
C LYS A 91 -4.04 -1.08 -9.19
N THR A 92 -3.42 -2.12 -9.73
CA THR A 92 -3.43 -3.41 -9.03
C THR A 92 -2.54 -3.43 -7.81
N LEU A 93 -1.69 -2.41 -7.62
CA LEU A 93 -0.90 -2.35 -6.39
C LEU A 93 -1.78 -2.18 -5.17
N SER A 94 -2.85 -1.37 -5.29
CA SER A 94 -3.77 -1.23 -4.16
C SER A 94 -4.45 -2.55 -3.84
N ALA A 95 -4.88 -3.28 -4.87
CA ALA A 95 -5.50 -4.59 -4.65
C ALA A 95 -4.51 -5.56 -4.04
N ALA A 96 -3.26 -5.53 -4.47
CA ALA A 96 -2.24 -6.41 -3.93
C ALA A 96 -1.95 -6.08 -2.46
N LEU A 97 -1.91 -4.79 -2.11
CA LEU A 97 -1.70 -4.42 -0.72
C LEU A 97 -2.83 -4.93 0.16
N LEU A 98 -4.06 -4.89 -0.33
CA LEU A 98 -5.22 -5.32 0.45
C LEU A 98 -5.21 -6.81 0.74
N ARG A 99 -4.34 -7.58 0.11
CA ARG A 99 -4.18 -9.00 0.44
C ARG A 99 -3.25 -9.22 1.61
N MET A 100 -2.54 -8.19 2.07
CA MET A 100 -1.67 -8.33 3.22
C MET A 100 -2.51 -8.70 4.44
N GLU A 101 -1.96 -9.58 5.28
CA GLU A 101 -2.65 -10.01 6.49
C GLU A 101 -2.07 -9.33 7.70
N ILE A 102 -2.94 -8.91 8.60
CA ILE A 102 -2.53 -8.35 9.88
C ILE A 102 -3.37 -8.99 10.97
N GLU A 103 -2.99 -8.74 12.21
CA GLU A 103 -3.72 -9.24 13.37
C GLU A 103 -4.52 -8.13 14.01
N VAL A 104 -5.74 -8.45 14.32
CA VAL A 104 -6.64 -7.49 15.00
C VAL A 104 -7.25 -8.11 16.23
#